data_807350345bcce8f2b84e94c905c937cb
#
_entry.id   807350345bcce8f2b84e94c905c937cb
#
_cell.length_a   1.000
_cell.length_b   1.000
_cell.length_c   1.000
_cell.angle_alpha   90.00
_cell.angle_beta   90.00
_cell.angle_gamma   90.00
#
_symmetry.space_group_name_H-M   'P 1'
#
loop_
_entity.id
_entity.type
_entity.pdbx_description
1 polymer ?
#
loop_
_entity_poly.entity_id
_entity_poly.type
_entity_poly.pdbx_seq_one_letter_code
_entity_poly.pdbx_strand_id
1 'polypeptide(L)'
;MRDKIDELVTAYDEKRISRRQLIGALLVASATSLGASQQKPAMNLTGTPPPKDALFRGRLVNHVTLRVKDVEESRRFYQELLGASVLLDARTSEQTGAIDLLVGDSFVTVSGGRGAPDIDHFAIGLDPWPGAERALDMVQTRFPTSEARANQNQFSKAAEVRSVMLKDPNGIGVQLGSVKYQL
;
A
#
# COMPACT_ATOMS: atom_id res chain seq x y z
N MET A 1 -24.55 -6.96 -21.71
CA MET A 1 -24.67 -7.43 -20.32
C MET A 1 -26.12 -7.43 -19.85
N ARG A 2 -26.84 -6.31 -20.01
CA ARG A 2 -28.26 -6.21 -19.69
C ARG A 2 -29.08 -7.31 -20.38
N ASP A 3 -28.90 -7.46 -21.68
CA ASP A 3 -29.62 -8.46 -22.49
C ASP A 3 -29.47 -9.91 -22.01
N LYS A 4 -28.24 -10.27 -21.53
CA LYS A 4 -27.98 -11.60 -20.94
C LYS A 4 -28.65 -11.80 -19.60
N ILE A 5 -28.78 -10.76 -18.79
CA ILE A 5 -29.47 -10.83 -17.49
C ILE A 5 -30.97 -11.01 -17.75
N ASP A 6 -31.53 -10.24 -18.68
CA ASP A 6 -32.94 -10.31 -19.04
C ASP A 6 -33.28 -11.70 -19.62
N GLU A 7 -32.40 -12.29 -20.44
CA GLU A 7 -32.55 -13.65 -20.96
C GLU A 7 -32.55 -14.72 -19.83
N LEU A 8 -31.67 -14.57 -18.83
CA LEU A 8 -31.62 -15.49 -17.67
C LEU A 8 -32.85 -15.38 -16.78
N VAL A 9 -33.34 -14.15 -16.55
CA VAL A 9 -34.56 -13.92 -15.79
C VAL A 9 -35.76 -14.53 -16.53
N THR A 10 -35.89 -14.28 -17.82
CA THR A 10 -36.94 -14.87 -18.66
C THR A 10 -36.91 -16.38 -18.61
N ALA A 11 -35.71 -17.00 -18.72
CA ALA A 11 -35.57 -18.46 -18.63
C ALA A 11 -35.98 -19.02 -17.27
N TYR A 12 -35.81 -18.26 -16.21
CA TYR A 12 -36.26 -18.64 -14.87
C TYR A 12 -37.77 -18.52 -14.73
N ASP A 13 -38.38 -17.43 -15.20
CA ASP A 13 -39.82 -17.20 -15.12
C ASP A 13 -40.59 -18.26 -15.94
N GLU A 14 -40.02 -18.66 -17.07
CA GLU A 14 -40.53 -19.75 -17.92
C GLU A 14 -40.23 -21.17 -17.36
N LYS A 15 -39.65 -21.27 -16.16
CA LYS A 15 -39.26 -22.53 -15.50
C LYS A 15 -38.27 -23.38 -16.30
N ARG A 16 -37.56 -22.82 -17.27
CA ARG A 16 -36.52 -23.52 -18.05
C ARG A 16 -35.22 -23.71 -17.26
N ILE A 17 -34.98 -22.88 -16.23
CA ILE A 17 -33.88 -23.04 -15.29
C ILE A 17 -34.35 -22.93 -13.84
N SER A 18 -33.66 -23.59 -12.94
CA SER A 18 -33.90 -23.53 -11.50
C SER A 18 -33.30 -22.25 -10.88
N ARG A 19 -33.78 -21.84 -9.69
CA ARG A 19 -33.22 -20.75 -8.90
C ARG A 19 -31.71 -20.88 -8.68
N ARG A 20 -31.21 -22.11 -8.45
CA ARG A 20 -29.77 -22.37 -8.25
C ARG A 20 -28.96 -22.10 -9.52
N GLN A 21 -29.51 -22.46 -10.69
CA GLN A 21 -28.88 -22.21 -11.99
C GLN A 21 -28.91 -20.72 -12.34
N LEU A 22 -29.99 -20.01 -12.05
CA LEU A 22 -30.06 -18.55 -12.21
C LEU A 22 -28.98 -17.85 -11.36
N ILE A 23 -28.90 -18.18 -10.07
CA ILE A 23 -27.90 -17.58 -9.16
C ILE A 23 -26.49 -17.91 -9.64
N GLY A 24 -26.21 -19.15 -10.05
CA GLY A 24 -24.91 -19.55 -10.59
C GLY A 24 -24.54 -18.79 -11.86
N ALA A 25 -25.48 -18.63 -12.79
CA ALA A 25 -25.26 -17.89 -14.05
C ALA A 25 -25.05 -16.37 -13.82
N LEU A 26 -25.77 -15.78 -12.87
CA LEU A 26 -25.58 -14.38 -12.49
C LEU A 26 -24.22 -14.14 -11.81
N LEU A 27 -23.76 -15.07 -10.97
CA LEU A 27 -22.43 -15.02 -10.36
C LEU A 27 -21.32 -15.12 -11.42
N VAL A 28 -21.47 -15.98 -12.43
CA VAL A 28 -20.51 -16.08 -13.54
C VAL A 28 -20.54 -14.82 -14.41
N ALA A 29 -21.72 -14.27 -14.69
CA ALA A 29 -21.87 -13.05 -15.47
C ALA A 29 -21.27 -11.83 -14.73
N SER A 30 -21.36 -11.77 -13.40
CA SER A 30 -20.72 -10.73 -12.60
C SER A 30 -19.20 -10.93 -12.48
N ALA A 31 -18.73 -12.19 -12.41
CA ALA A 31 -17.30 -12.49 -12.37
C ALA A 31 -16.58 -12.14 -13.69
N THR A 32 -17.25 -12.31 -14.84
CA THR A 32 -16.70 -11.88 -16.15
C THR A 32 -16.66 -10.35 -16.31
N SER A 33 -17.48 -9.60 -15.59
CA SER A 33 -17.42 -8.13 -15.56
C SER A 33 -16.36 -7.60 -14.57
N LEU A 34 -15.99 -8.40 -13.55
CA LEU A 34 -14.89 -8.10 -12.63
C LEU A 34 -13.53 -8.53 -13.19
N GLY A 35 -13.51 -9.36 -14.23
CA GLY A 35 -12.30 -9.82 -14.93
C GLY A 35 -11.76 -8.86 -15.98
N ALA A 36 -12.40 -7.73 -16.25
CA ALA A 36 -11.69 -6.61 -16.84
C ALA A 36 -10.68 -6.15 -15.79
N SER A 37 -9.44 -6.67 -15.88
CA SER A 37 -8.30 -6.07 -15.22
C SER A 37 -8.46 -4.56 -15.40
N GLN A 38 -8.66 -3.83 -14.31
CA GLN A 38 -8.44 -2.39 -14.34
C GLN A 38 -6.95 -2.26 -14.68
N GLN A 39 -6.66 -2.19 -15.97
CA GLN A 39 -5.39 -1.66 -16.42
C GLN A 39 -5.34 -0.27 -15.79
N LYS A 40 -4.55 -0.17 -14.71
CA LYS A 40 -4.19 1.14 -14.17
C LYS A 40 -3.78 1.96 -15.39
N PRO A 41 -4.37 3.15 -15.63
CA PRO A 41 -4.00 3.94 -16.79
C PRO A 41 -2.49 4.05 -16.79
N ALA A 42 -1.87 3.57 -17.90
CA ALA A 42 -0.44 3.69 -18.05
C ALA A 42 -0.13 5.18 -18.03
N MET A 43 0.48 5.63 -16.96
CA MET A 43 1.02 6.98 -16.91
C MET A 43 2.05 7.04 -18.03
N ASN A 44 1.76 7.80 -19.10
CA ASN A 44 2.72 8.08 -20.15
C ASN A 44 3.83 8.97 -19.56
N LEU A 45 4.74 8.34 -18.86
CA LEU A 45 5.94 8.99 -18.36
C LEU A 45 6.94 9.06 -19.51
N THR A 46 7.01 10.20 -20.17
CA THR A 46 8.11 10.55 -21.06
C THR A 46 9.32 10.87 -20.20
N GLY A 47 9.93 9.85 -19.61
CA GLY A 47 11.08 9.99 -18.72
C GLY A 47 12.32 9.33 -19.29
N THR A 48 13.47 9.77 -18.81
CA THR A 48 14.73 9.07 -19.05
C THR A 48 14.64 7.64 -18.50
N PRO A 49 15.06 6.62 -19.24
CA PRO A 49 15.05 5.26 -18.72
C PRO A 49 15.93 5.15 -17.46
N PRO A 50 15.56 4.28 -16.50
CA PRO A 50 16.34 4.13 -15.27
C PRO A 50 17.78 3.68 -15.60
N PRO A 51 18.77 4.06 -14.77
CA PRO A 51 20.13 3.59 -14.92
C PRO A 51 20.19 2.05 -14.91
N LYS A 52 21.03 1.49 -15.77
CA LYS A 52 21.19 0.03 -15.86
C LYS A 52 21.76 -0.59 -14.58
N ASP A 53 22.54 0.20 -13.86
CA ASP A 53 23.22 -0.15 -12.61
C ASP A 53 22.46 0.33 -11.35
N ALA A 54 21.18 0.64 -11.47
CA ALA A 54 20.34 0.94 -10.32
C ALA A 54 20.36 -0.23 -9.32
N LEU A 55 20.62 0.10 -8.04
CA LEU A 55 20.77 -0.91 -6.97
C LEU A 55 19.51 -1.75 -6.77
N PHE A 56 18.34 -1.11 -6.88
CA PHE A 56 17.05 -1.73 -6.73
C PHE A 56 16.05 -1.23 -7.78
N ARG A 57 14.96 -1.97 -7.93
CA ARG A 57 13.80 -1.54 -8.71
C ARG A 57 12.64 -1.22 -7.78
N GLY A 58 12.36 0.07 -7.57
CA GLY A 58 11.16 0.53 -6.89
C GLY A 58 9.93 0.27 -7.76
N ARG A 59 8.87 -0.24 -7.16
CA ARG A 59 7.62 -0.61 -7.86
C ARG A 59 6.45 0.25 -7.49
N LEU A 60 6.40 0.67 -6.23
CA LEU A 60 5.31 1.51 -5.72
C LEU A 60 5.79 2.33 -4.52
N VAL A 61 5.11 3.43 -4.25
CA VAL A 61 5.15 4.08 -2.94
C VAL A 61 4.19 3.31 -2.05
N ASN A 62 4.75 2.57 -1.09
CA ASN A 62 3.95 1.72 -0.20
C ASN A 62 3.17 2.56 0.81
N HIS A 63 3.84 3.49 1.49
CA HIS A 63 3.20 4.42 2.41
C HIS A 63 4.01 5.72 2.58
N VAL A 64 3.34 6.68 3.21
CA VAL A 64 3.97 7.91 3.73
C VAL A 64 3.66 7.99 5.22
N THR A 65 4.67 8.25 6.03
CA THR A 65 4.51 8.47 7.47
C THR A 65 4.59 9.96 7.79
N LEU A 66 3.54 10.46 8.40
CA LEU A 66 3.40 11.84 8.84
C LEU A 66 3.52 11.91 10.37
N ARG A 67 4.35 12.81 10.86
CA ARG A 67 4.30 13.22 12.27
C ARG A 67 3.27 14.31 12.43
N VAL A 68 2.31 14.10 13.30
CA VAL A 68 1.19 15.01 13.54
C VAL A 68 1.12 15.41 15.01
N LYS A 69 0.56 16.57 15.29
CA LYS A 69 0.36 17.06 16.65
C LYS A 69 -0.76 16.30 17.39
N ASP A 70 -1.80 15.96 16.63
CA ASP A 70 -2.96 15.21 17.10
C ASP A 70 -3.29 14.10 16.12
N VAL A 71 -3.13 12.86 16.58
CA VAL A 71 -3.32 11.66 15.75
C VAL A 71 -4.81 11.45 15.45
N GLU A 72 -5.69 11.73 16.42
CA GLU A 72 -7.12 11.53 16.26
C GLU A 72 -7.74 12.57 15.33
N GLU A 73 -7.32 13.84 15.43
CA GLU A 73 -7.75 14.90 14.52
C GLU A 73 -7.33 14.57 13.09
N SER A 74 -6.08 14.17 12.89
CA SER A 74 -5.55 13.80 11.57
C SER A 74 -6.25 12.56 11.00
N ARG A 75 -6.52 11.55 11.84
CA ARG A 75 -7.30 10.37 11.43
C ARG A 75 -8.67 10.77 10.89
N ARG A 76 -9.42 11.58 11.64
CA ARG A 76 -10.75 12.05 11.22
C ARG A 76 -10.67 12.81 9.91
N PHE A 77 -9.72 13.74 9.80
CA PHE A 77 -9.51 14.52 8.58
C PHE A 77 -9.32 13.63 7.36
N TYR A 78 -8.39 12.65 7.40
CA TYR A 78 -8.13 11.79 6.25
C TYR A 78 -9.27 10.81 5.96
N GLN A 79 -9.99 10.35 6.97
CA GLN A 79 -11.17 9.52 6.77
C GLN A 79 -12.30 10.30 6.10
N GLU A 80 -12.56 11.52 6.51
CA GLU A 80 -13.59 12.38 5.91
C GLU A 80 -13.20 12.83 4.50
N LEU A 81 -11.93 13.21 4.31
CA LEU A 81 -11.45 13.71 3.02
C LEU A 81 -11.32 12.61 1.96
N LEU A 82 -10.79 11.45 2.33
CA LEU A 82 -10.38 10.40 1.38
C LEU A 82 -11.22 9.13 1.47
N GLY A 83 -12.11 9.01 2.45
CA GLY A 83 -12.80 7.76 2.76
C GLY A 83 -11.85 6.66 3.24
N ALA A 84 -10.70 7.04 3.81
CA ALA A 84 -9.67 6.10 4.24
C ALA A 84 -10.18 5.20 5.37
N SER A 85 -9.97 3.90 5.25
CA SER A 85 -10.27 2.96 6.33
C SER A 85 -9.07 2.80 7.27
N VAL A 86 -9.32 2.50 8.54
CA VAL A 86 -8.25 2.17 9.48
C VAL A 86 -7.74 0.77 9.16
N LEU A 87 -6.46 0.66 8.82
CA LEU A 87 -5.77 -0.59 8.57
C LEU A 87 -5.15 -1.14 9.86
N LEU A 88 -4.50 -0.28 10.63
CA LEU A 88 -3.92 -0.59 11.93
C LEU A 88 -4.12 0.61 12.86
N ASP A 89 -4.51 0.35 14.10
CA ASP A 89 -4.53 1.32 15.18
C ASP A 89 -3.59 0.86 16.30
N ALA A 90 -2.43 1.48 16.36
CA ALA A 90 -1.40 1.22 17.36
C ALA A 90 -1.20 2.43 18.29
N ARG A 91 -2.26 3.18 18.53
CA ARG A 91 -2.22 4.29 19.49
C ARG A 91 -2.05 3.79 20.91
N THR A 92 -1.28 4.52 21.69
CA THR A 92 -1.15 4.36 23.14
C THR A 92 -1.93 5.43 23.90
N SER A 93 -2.31 6.51 23.21
CA SER A 93 -3.23 7.57 23.66
C SER A 93 -3.78 8.30 22.43
N GLU A 94 -4.68 9.26 22.61
CA GLU A 94 -5.19 10.09 21.50
C GLU A 94 -4.09 10.85 20.74
N GLN A 95 -2.99 11.16 21.41
CA GLN A 95 -1.90 11.98 20.85
C GLN A 95 -0.64 11.20 20.56
N THR A 96 -0.54 9.94 20.99
CA THR A 96 0.68 9.13 20.88
C THR A 96 0.41 7.78 20.24
N GLY A 97 1.42 7.25 19.57
CA GLY A 97 1.32 6.05 18.77
C GLY A 97 1.07 6.35 17.31
N ALA A 98 0.57 5.39 16.59
CA ALA A 98 0.36 5.51 15.13
C ALA A 98 -0.95 4.85 14.70
N ILE A 99 -1.51 5.38 13.61
CA ILE A 99 -2.63 4.78 12.88
C ILE A 99 -2.24 4.70 11.41
N ASP A 100 -2.47 3.55 10.81
CA ASP A 100 -2.33 3.36 9.38
C ASP A 100 -3.69 3.47 8.70
N LEU A 101 -3.80 4.38 7.76
CA LEU A 101 -5.03 4.70 7.02
C LEU A 101 -4.88 4.23 5.58
N LEU A 102 -5.67 3.23 5.18
CA LEU A 102 -5.65 2.65 3.85
C LEU A 102 -6.21 3.64 2.81
N VAL A 103 -5.42 3.88 1.77
CA VAL A 103 -5.78 4.72 0.61
C VAL A 103 -5.43 3.96 -0.68
N GLY A 104 -6.41 3.29 -1.27
CA GLY A 104 -6.18 2.43 -2.44
C GLY A 104 -5.23 1.27 -2.13
N ASP A 105 -4.13 1.17 -2.90
CA ASP A 105 -3.10 0.12 -2.72
C ASP A 105 -1.94 0.59 -1.80
N SER A 106 -2.08 1.75 -1.18
CA SER A 106 -1.08 2.39 -0.31
C SER A 106 -1.74 2.81 1.00
N PHE A 107 -0.96 3.25 1.95
CA PHE A 107 -1.52 3.81 3.18
C PHE A 107 -0.76 5.06 3.65
N VAL A 108 -1.43 5.84 4.48
CA VAL A 108 -0.84 6.97 5.18
C VAL A 108 -0.76 6.61 6.65
N THR A 109 0.43 6.60 7.22
CA THR A 109 0.62 6.48 8.65
C THR A 109 0.57 7.88 9.27
N VAL A 110 -0.32 8.09 10.23
CA VAL A 110 -0.31 9.27 11.08
C VAL A 110 0.22 8.88 12.46
N SER A 111 1.29 9.52 12.90
CA SER A 111 1.92 9.21 14.20
C SER A 111 2.16 10.47 15.02
N GLY A 112 1.91 10.37 16.31
CA GLY A 112 2.25 11.42 17.26
C GLY A 112 3.76 11.44 17.55
N GLY A 113 4.35 12.63 17.61
CA GLY A 113 5.78 12.72 17.89
C GLY A 113 6.31 14.13 18.05
N ARG A 114 7.53 14.21 18.56
CA ARG A 114 8.25 15.49 18.65
C ARG A 114 8.60 16.00 17.26
N GLY A 115 8.54 17.32 17.09
CA GLY A 115 8.85 17.98 15.81
C GLY A 115 7.69 17.99 14.81
N ALA A 116 6.50 17.52 15.22
CA ALA A 116 5.29 17.62 14.38
C ALA A 116 4.87 19.10 14.16
N PRO A 117 4.27 19.42 12.98
CA PRO A 117 4.00 18.52 11.86
C PRO A 117 5.22 18.36 10.93
N ASP A 118 5.42 17.15 10.42
CA ASP A 118 6.50 16.84 9.48
C ASP A 118 6.20 15.55 8.70
N ILE A 119 6.90 15.34 7.59
CA ILE A 119 6.96 14.04 6.89
C ILE A 119 8.14 13.27 7.48
N ASP A 120 7.86 12.18 8.18
CA ASP A 120 8.92 11.35 8.77
C ASP A 120 9.70 10.59 7.71
N HIS A 121 8.99 9.88 6.86
CA HIS A 121 9.56 9.14 5.73
C HIS A 121 8.48 8.74 4.72
N PHE A 122 8.94 8.31 3.56
CA PHE A 122 8.13 7.56 2.61
C PHE A 122 8.76 6.19 2.36
N ALA A 123 7.92 5.20 2.09
CA ALA A 123 8.34 3.83 1.88
C ALA A 123 8.19 3.40 0.43
N ILE A 124 9.22 2.73 -0.08
CA ILE A 124 9.25 2.17 -1.43
C ILE A 124 9.20 0.65 -1.35
N GLY A 125 8.21 0.07 -2.00
CA GLY A 125 8.11 -1.37 -2.24
C GLY A 125 9.01 -1.79 -3.39
N LEU A 126 9.90 -2.75 -3.13
CA LEU A 126 10.85 -3.32 -4.08
C LEU A 126 10.38 -4.70 -4.55
N ASP A 127 10.60 -4.98 -5.85
CA ASP A 127 10.39 -6.30 -6.43
C ASP A 127 11.44 -6.56 -7.51
N PRO A 128 12.31 -7.58 -7.34
CA PRO A 128 12.38 -8.48 -6.18
C PRO A 128 12.93 -7.80 -4.91
N TRP A 129 12.44 -8.24 -3.74
CA TRP A 129 12.97 -7.85 -2.44
C TRP A 129 14.06 -8.83 -1.99
N PRO A 130 15.32 -8.40 -1.81
CA PRO A 130 16.42 -9.29 -1.46
C PRO A 130 16.44 -9.71 0.03
N GLY A 131 15.55 -9.17 0.85
CA GLY A 131 15.60 -9.26 2.31
C GLY A 131 16.36 -8.09 2.94
N ALA A 132 16.02 -7.75 4.19
CA ALA A 132 16.51 -6.53 4.84
C ALA A 132 18.03 -6.55 5.07
N GLU A 133 18.59 -7.67 5.49
CA GLU A 133 20.04 -7.78 5.76
C GLU A 133 20.85 -7.53 4.49
N ARG A 134 20.49 -8.21 3.40
CA ARG A 134 21.16 -8.02 2.12
C ARG A 134 20.94 -6.62 1.54
N ALA A 135 19.72 -6.10 1.64
CA ALA A 135 19.43 -4.74 1.20
C ALA A 135 20.24 -3.71 1.98
N LEU A 136 20.38 -3.90 3.29
CA LEU A 136 21.19 -3.03 4.14
C LEU A 136 22.66 -3.03 3.72
N ASP A 137 23.26 -4.21 3.54
CA ASP A 137 24.65 -4.36 3.09
C ASP A 137 24.88 -3.66 1.74
N MET A 138 23.97 -3.90 0.77
CA MET A 138 24.05 -3.27 -0.55
C MET A 138 23.96 -1.75 -0.46
N VAL A 139 23.04 -1.20 0.38
CA VAL A 139 22.88 0.24 0.56
C VAL A 139 24.12 0.84 1.23
N GLN A 140 24.60 0.23 2.31
CA GLN A 140 25.78 0.74 3.04
C GLN A 140 27.04 0.72 2.17
N THR A 141 27.19 -0.30 1.32
CA THR A 141 28.31 -0.39 0.37
C THR A 141 28.24 0.73 -0.69
N ARG A 142 27.04 0.96 -1.27
CA ARG A 142 26.88 1.91 -2.39
C ARG A 142 26.68 3.35 -1.93
N PHE A 143 26.05 3.54 -0.78
CA PHE A 143 25.67 4.84 -0.21
C PHE A 143 26.07 4.94 1.28
N PRO A 144 27.37 4.95 1.60
CA PRO A 144 27.86 4.88 2.99
C PRO A 144 27.42 6.05 3.87
N THR A 145 27.05 7.18 3.27
CA THR A 145 26.59 8.38 3.99
C THR A 145 25.08 8.42 4.23
N SER A 146 24.35 7.42 3.78
CA SER A 146 22.87 7.40 3.84
C SER A 146 22.30 7.08 5.22
N GLU A 147 23.11 6.87 6.24
CA GLU A 147 22.70 6.46 7.59
C GLU A 147 21.79 5.21 7.58
N ALA A 148 22.06 4.31 6.63
CA ALA A 148 21.21 3.12 6.44
C ALA A 148 21.27 2.20 7.65
N ARG A 149 20.10 1.76 8.12
CA ARG A 149 19.92 0.82 9.23
C ARG A 149 18.76 -0.12 8.99
N ALA A 150 18.84 -1.32 9.56
CA ALA A 150 17.69 -2.21 9.59
C ALA A 150 16.58 -1.61 10.44
N ASN A 151 15.34 -1.70 9.96
CA ASN A 151 14.17 -1.33 10.71
C ASN A 151 13.32 -2.58 10.95
N GLN A 152 13.05 -2.85 12.23
CA GLN A 152 12.12 -3.88 12.62
C GLN A 152 10.81 -3.19 12.93
N ASN A 153 9.74 -3.57 12.21
CA ASN A 153 8.42 -3.04 12.52
C ASN A 153 8.07 -3.49 13.95
N GLN A 154 7.98 -2.53 14.85
CA GLN A 154 7.67 -2.78 16.25
C GLN A 154 6.24 -3.30 16.49
N PHE A 155 5.38 -3.20 15.47
CA PHE A 155 3.98 -3.63 15.54
C PHE A 155 3.76 -5.03 14.93
N SER A 156 4.75 -5.58 14.23
CA SER A 156 4.69 -6.93 13.69
C SER A 156 5.69 -7.85 14.39
N LYS A 157 5.18 -8.98 14.87
CA LYS A 157 6.02 -10.06 15.42
C LYS A 157 6.62 -10.96 14.32
N ALA A 158 6.20 -10.79 13.07
CA ALA A 158 6.70 -11.57 11.95
C ALA A 158 8.12 -11.12 11.60
N ALA A 159 9.07 -12.04 11.62
CA ALA A 159 10.47 -11.79 11.23
C ALA A 159 10.60 -11.32 9.77
N GLU A 160 9.56 -11.54 8.96
CA GLU A 160 9.50 -11.23 7.54
C GLU A 160 9.24 -9.75 7.23
N VAL A 161 8.87 -8.95 8.23
CA VAL A 161 8.53 -7.53 8.08
C VAL A 161 9.71 -6.64 8.43
N ARG A 162 10.91 -7.03 8.02
CA ARG A 162 12.10 -6.19 8.14
C ARG A 162 12.22 -5.30 6.92
N SER A 163 12.58 -4.06 7.17
CA SER A 163 12.83 -3.04 6.15
C SER A 163 14.16 -2.35 6.42
N VAL A 164 14.62 -1.56 5.47
CA VAL A 164 15.81 -0.72 5.64
C VAL A 164 15.38 0.73 5.65
N MET A 165 15.76 1.44 6.70
CA MET A 165 15.63 2.90 6.78
C MET A 165 16.94 3.54 6.36
N LEU A 166 16.87 4.59 5.57
CA LEU A 166 18.00 5.39 5.15
C LEU A 166 17.57 6.84 4.96
N LYS A 167 18.54 7.71 4.72
CA LYS A 167 18.31 9.10 4.33
C LYS A 167 18.79 9.35 2.91
N ASP A 168 18.03 10.18 2.18
CA ASP A 168 18.49 10.73 0.93
C ASP A 168 19.59 11.79 1.16
N PRO A 169 20.24 12.31 0.11
CA PRO A 169 21.27 13.34 0.26
C PRO A 169 20.81 14.65 0.93
N ASN A 170 19.50 14.90 1.02
CA ASN A 170 18.91 16.07 1.67
C ASN A 170 18.40 15.76 3.09
N GLY A 171 18.60 14.54 3.57
CA GLY A 171 18.17 14.10 4.89
C GLY A 171 16.72 13.59 4.98
N ILE A 172 16.04 13.43 3.82
CA ILE A 172 14.67 12.90 3.80
C ILE A 172 14.70 11.41 4.10
N GLY A 173 13.84 11.00 5.03
CA GLY A 173 13.69 9.59 5.40
C GLY A 173 13.10 8.75 4.27
N VAL A 174 13.78 7.66 3.93
CA VAL A 174 13.32 6.66 2.95
C VAL A 174 13.31 5.29 3.63
N GLN A 175 12.23 4.55 3.42
CA GLN A 175 12.13 3.17 3.84
C GLN A 175 12.09 2.25 2.62
N LEU A 176 12.87 1.18 2.63
CA LEU A 176 12.86 0.15 1.60
C LEU A 176 12.30 -1.14 2.17
N GLY A 177 11.38 -1.75 1.45
CA GLY A 177 10.78 -3.02 1.84
C GLY A 177 10.24 -3.81 0.64
N SER A 178 9.62 -4.94 0.89
CA SER A 178 8.91 -5.70 -0.14
C SER A 178 7.68 -4.93 -0.64
N VAL A 179 7.28 -5.15 -1.89
CA VAL A 179 5.95 -4.74 -2.38
C VAL A 179 4.81 -5.41 -1.59
N LYS A 180 5.11 -6.55 -0.94
CA LYS A 180 4.19 -7.27 -0.07
C LYS A 180 4.27 -6.80 1.40
N TYR A 181 4.91 -5.66 1.63
CA TYR A 181 4.92 -5.02 2.94
C TYR A 181 3.48 -4.57 3.24
N GLN A 182 2.72 -5.52 3.69
CA GLN A 182 1.41 -5.33 4.29
C GLN A 182 1.56 -5.72 5.75
N LEU A 183 0.96 -4.95 6.57
CA LEU A 183 0.89 -5.09 8.01
C LEU A 183 0.31 -6.45 8.42
#